data_e40f9153368a837469069b94d9b9d508
#
_entry.id   e40f9153368a837469069b94d9b9d508
#
_cell.length_a   1.000
_cell.length_b   1.000
_cell.length_c   1.000
_cell.angle_alpha   90.00
_cell.angle_beta   90.00
_cell.angle_gamma   90.00
#
_symmetry.space_group_name_H-M   'P 1'
#
loop_
_entity.id
_entity.type
_entity.pdbx_description
1 polymer ?
#
loop_
_entity_poly.entity_id
_entity_poly.type
_entity_poly.pdbx_seq_one_letter_code
_entity_poly.pdbx_strand_id
1 'polypeptide(L)'
;MATALHNLSDYDFKAVPDASNMIFGIVVAEWNPTITGALLEGCVSTLEKHGALPENIHVKTVPGSFELIYGAHQMTLNDGYDAVIILGSVIRGETPHFDYICQGVTSGIARLNATSNIPVIYGLLTTDNLQQAEKRAGGKLGNKGDECAVVAIKMAKF
;
A
#
# COMPACT_ATOMS: atom_id res chain seq x y z
N MET A 1 -6.37 2.84 -8.41
CA MET A 1 -7.00 3.05 -9.73
C MET A 1 -5.93 3.40 -10.76
N ALA A 2 -6.13 3.04 -12.01
CA ALA A 2 -5.14 3.29 -13.07
C ALA A 2 -5.67 4.39 -14.00
N THR A 3 -5.24 5.62 -13.77
CA THR A 3 -5.54 6.74 -14.67
C THR A 3 -4.23 7.30 -15.19
N ALA A 4 -4.10 7.47 -16.51
CA ALA A 4 -2.91 8.07 -17.09
C ALA A 4 -2.79 9.53 -16.61
N LEU A 5 -1.58 9.92 -16.17
CA LEU A 5 -1.23 11.29 -15.80
C LEU A 5 -1.90 11.87 -14.53
N HIS A 6 -2.64 11.06 -13.76
CA HIS A 6 -3.14 11.50 -12.46
C HIS A 6 -2.00 11.50 -11.42
N ASN A 7 -1.89 12.57 -10.63
CA ASN A 7 -0.97 12.64 -9.51
C ASN A 7 -1.55 11.84 -8.34
N LEU A 8 -0.82 10.83 -7.87
CA LEU A 8 -1.26 9.89 -6.82
C LEU A 8 -1.40 10.56 -5.44
N SER A 9 -0.76 11.72 -5.24
CA SER A 9 -0.85 12.51 -4.02
C SER A 9 -1.92 13.62 -4.09
N ASP A 10 -2.65 13.72 -5.22
CA ASP A 10 -3.69 14.73 -5.43
C ASP A 10 -5.06 14.20 -5.03
N TYR A 11 -5.60 14.72 -3.93
CA TYR A 11 -6.92 14.36 -3.40
C TYR A 11 -7.53 15.53 -2.60
N ASP A 12 -8.84 15.56 -2.47
CA ASP A 12 -9.52 16.51 -1.60
C ASP A 12 -9.34 16.12 -0.13
N PHE A 13 -8.52 16.87 0.59
CA PHE A 13 -8.23 16.66 2.00
C PHE A 13 -9.50 16.63 2.86
N LYS A 14 -10.47 17.49 2.56
CA LYS A 14 -11.72 17.59 3.34
C LYS A 14 -12.66 16.41 3.11
N ALA A 15 -12.46 15.67 2.02
CA ALA A 15 -13.24 14.46 1.71
C ALA A 15 -12.68 13.19 2.35
N VAL A 16 -11.59 13.29 3.14
CA VAL A 16 -10.99 12.17 3.86
C VAL A 16 -11.40 12.26 5.33
N PRO A 17 -11.96 11.18 5.91
CA PRO A 17 -12.34 11.16 7.33
C PRO A 17 -11.15 11.41 8.26
N ASP A 18 -11.43 11.85 9.48
CA ASP A 18 -10.45 11.88 10.57
C ASP A 18 -10.04 10.46 10.98
N ALA A 19 -8.74 10.24 11.10
CA ALA A 19 -8.14 8.94 11.40
C ALA A 19 -7.61 8.80 12.83
N SER A 20 -7.90 9.76 13.72
CA SER A 20 -7.33 9.84 15.08
C SER A 20 -7.60 8.61 15.95
N ASN A 21 -8.70 7.91 15.71
CA ASN A 21 -9.08 6.71 16.44
C ASN A 21 -8.92 5.41 15.62
N MET A 22 -8.22 5.48 14.49
CA MET A 22 -8.02 4.32 13.61
C MET A 22 -6.65 3.68 13.86
N ILE A 23 -6.59 2.36 13.68
CA ILE A 23 -5.37 1.56 13.80
C ILE A 23 -5.06 0.91 12.46
N PHE A 24 -3.85 1.12 11.95
CA PHE A 24 -3.43 0.65 10.64
C PHE A 24 -2.29 -0.36 10.73
N GLY A 25 -2.43 -1.46 9.99
CA GLY A 25 -1.33 -2.36 9.71
C GLY A 25 -0.69 -2.04 8.36
N ILE A 26 0.63 -1.97 8.28
CA ILE A 26 1.36 -1.80 7.02
C ILE A 26 2.33 -2.96 6.86
N VAL A 27 2.23 -3.67 5.73
CA VAL A 27 3.20 -4.70 5.34
C VAL A 27 4.01 -4.18 4.15
N VAL A 28 5.31 -4.04 4.31
CA VAL A 28 6.21 -3.51 3.29
C VAL A 28 7.23 -4.55 2.85
N ALA A 29 7.40 -4.71 1.53
CA ALA A 29 8.42 -5.59 0.96
C ALA A 29 9.80 -4.93 1.04
N GLU A 30 10.82 -5.71 1.46
CA GLU A 30 12.21 -5.25 1.55
C GLU A 30 12.85 -5.08 0.16
N TRP A 31 12.39 -5.84 -0.84
CA TRP A 31 12.91 -5.75 -2.22
C TRP A 31 12.60 -4.40 -2.85
N ASN A 32 13.58 -3.83 -3.56
CA ASN A 32 13.57 -2.45 -4.09
C ASN A 32 13.45 -1.37 -3.00
N PRO A 33 14.36 -1.34 -1.99
CA PRO A 33 14.18 -0.55 -0.76
C PRO A 33 14.06 0.95 -0.98
N THR A 34 14.69 1.51 -2.02
CA THR A 34 14.55 2.93 -2.36
C THR A 34 13.10 3.28 -2.72
N ILE A 35 12.42 2.38 -3.43
CA ILE A 35 11.03 2.58 -3.84
C ILE A 35 10.08 2.28 -2.67
N THR A 36 10.22 1.11 -2.06
CA THR A 36 9.30 0.68 -0.98
C THR A 36 9.43 1.54 0.27
N GLY A 37 10.65 2.03 0.57
CA GLY A 37 10.87 3.01 1.64
C GLY A 37 10.16 4.34 1.38
N ALA A 38 10.24 4.87 0.15
CA ALA A 38 9.54 6.10 -0.22
C ALA A 38 8.00 5.93 -0.20
N LEU A 39 7.49 4.73 -0.58
CA LEU A 39 6.08 4.42 -0.44
C LEU A 39 5.64 4.38 1.03
N LEU A 40 6.45 3.78 1.89
CA LEU A 40 6.19 3.71 3.33
C LEU A 40 6.16 5.10 3.96
N GLU A 41 7.15 5.94 3.66
CA GLU A 41 7.23 7.31 4.15
C GLU A 41 6.01 8.13 3.75
N GLY A 42 5.61 8.08 2.48
CA GLY A 42 4.40 8.76 2.00
C GLY A 42 3.14 8.24 2.68
N CYS A 43 3.02 6.92 2.83
CA CYS A 43 1.87 6.30 3.50
C CYS A 43 1.74 6.75 4.96
N VAL A 44 2.79 6.62 5.76
CA VAL A 44 2.80 7.01 7.17
C VAL A 44 2.53 8.50 7.33
N SER A 45 3.25 9.36 6.60
CA SER A 45 3.07 10.81 6.62
C SER A 45 1.62 11.22 6.29
N THR A 46 0.99 10.54 5.34
CA THR A 46 -0.39 10.84 4.95
C THR A 46 -1.39 10.35 6.01
N LEU A 47 -1.20 9.19 6.63
CA LEU A 47 -2.02 8.73 7.76
C LEU A 47 -1.95 9.71 8.93
N GLU A 48 -0.74 10.13 9.32
CA GLU A 48 -0.52 11.11 10.41
C GLU A 48 -1.14 12.48 10.09
N LYS A 49 -1.02 12.93 8.84
CA LYS A 49 -1.62 14.18 8.35
C LYS A 49 -3.15 14.19 8.50
N HIS A 50 -3.78 13.02 8.49
CA HIS A 50 -5.22 12.84 8.73
C HIS A 50 -5.55 12.47 10.19
N GLY A 51 -4.59 12.58 11.10
CA GLY A 51 -4.80 12.45 12.53
C GLY A 51 -4.45 11.08 13.12
N ALA A 52 -4.04 10.08 12.30
CA ALA A 52 -3.62 8.80 12.87
C ALA A 52 -2.43 8.98 13.81
N LEU A 53 -2.51 8.37 14.99
CA LEU A 53 -1.44 8.45 15.98
C LEU A 53 -0.29 7.51 15.58
N PRO A 54 0.98 7.92 15.77
CA PRO A 54 2.14 7.07 15.41
C PRO A 54 2.10 5.69 16.06
N GLU A 55 1.64 5.58 17.30
CA GLU A 55 1.49 4.32 18.03
C GLU A 55 0.39 3.40 17.46
N ASN A 56 -0.48 3.93 16.63
CA ASN A 56 -1.55 3.20 15.93
C ASN A 56 -1.17 2.80 14.50
N ILE A 57 0.07 3.05 14.08
CA ILE A 57 0.58 2.67 12.76
C ILE A 57 1.64 1.58 12.93
N HIS A 58 1.25 0.33 12.69
CA HIS A 58 2.12 -0.83 12.91
C HIS A 58 2.73 -1.31 11.61
N VAL A 59 4.03 -1.17 11.47
CA VAL A 59 4.77 -1.58 10.26
C VAL A 59 5.45 -2.93 10.47
N LYS A 60 5.29 -3.84 9.51
CA LYS A 60 6.05 -5.10 9.43
C LYS A 60 6.67 -5.25 8.04
N THR A 61 7.86 -5.83 7.99
CA THR A 61 8.55 -6.12 6.73
C THR A 61 8.40 -7.57 6.32
N VAL A 62 8.45 -7.80 5.00
CA VAL A 62 8.52 -9.12 4.38
C VAL A 62 9.60 -9.11 3.29
N PRO A 63 10.26 -10.26 3.00
CA PRO A 63 11.40 -10.28 2.07
C PRO A 63 11.07 -9.75 0.68
N GLY A 64 9.92 -10.13 0.10
CA GLY A 64 9.55 -9.75 -1.26
C GLY A 64 8.05 -9.50 -1.43
N SER A 65 7.68 -9.12 -2.66
CA SER A 65 6.29 -8.75 -2.94
C SER A 65 5.31 -9.93 -2.84
N PHE A 66 5.74 -11.16 -3.10
CA PHE A 66 4.87 -12.32 -2.99
C PHE A 66 4.48 -12.62 -1.53
N GLU A 67 5.38 -12.38 -0.58
CA GLU A 67 5.16 -12.56 0.85
C GLU A 67 4.23 -11.52 1.46
N LEU A 68 3.91 -10.43 0.74
CA LEU A 68 2.90 -9.45 1.16
C LEU A 68 1.54 -10.10 1.42
N ILE A 69 1.19 -11.17 0.67
CA ILE A 69 -0.08 -11.90 0.87
C ILE A 69 -0.12 -12.52 2.27
N TYR A 70 0.97 -13.22 2.66
CA TYR A 70 1.06 -13.84 3.97
C TYR A 70 1.08 -12.79 5.08
N GLY A 71 1.91 -11.75 4.92
CA GLY A 71 2.02 -10.66 5.90
C GLY A 71 0.67 -9.97 6.14
N ALA A 72 -0.04 -9.62 5.05
CA ALA A 72 -1.37 -9.02 5.15
C ALA A 72 -2.38 -9.97 5.80
N HIS A 73 -2.37 -11.25 5.41
CA HIS A 73 -3.26 -12.23 6.02
C HIS A 73 -3.03 -12.34 7.53
N GLN A 74 -1.77 -12.40 7.99
CA GLN A 74 -1.47 -12.47 9.43
C GLN A 74 -1.96 -11.22 10.18
N MET A 75 -1.91 -10.03 9.56
CA MET A 75 -2.45 -8.82 10.16
C MET A 75 -3.98 -8.82 10.18
N THR A 76 -4.65 -9.35 9.15
CA THR A 76 -6.12 -9.40 9.12
C THR A 76 -6.73 -10.38 10.14
N LEU A 77 -5.93 -11.28 10.70
CA LEU A 77 -6.36 -12.17 11.79
C LEU A 77 -6.35 -11.48 13.16
N ASN A 78 -5.81 -10.28 13.25
CA ASN A 78 -5.79 -9.49 14.48
C ASN A 78 -6.94 -8.49 14.46
N ASP A 79 -7.88 -8.62 15.38
CA ASP A 79 -9.09 -7.80 15.50
C ASP A 79 -8.83 -6.31 15.85
N GLY A 80 -7.56 -5.91 16.00
CA GLY A 80 -7.17 -4.56 16.38
C GLY A 80 -6.96 -3.58 15.22
N TYR A 81 -7.01 -4.02 13.95
CA TYR A 81 -6.79 -3.14 12.81
C TYR A 81 -8.09 -2.74 12.11
N ASP A 82 -8.20 -1.46 11.72
CA ASP A 82 -9.29 -0.93 10.89
C ASP A 82 -9.02 -1.15 9.39
N ALA A 83 -7.75 -1.18 9.00
CA ALA A 83 -7.32 -1.52 7.64
C ALA A 83 -5.88 -2.04 7.63
N VAL A 84 -5.54 -2.86 6.64
CA VAL A 84 -4.18 -3.31 6.36
C VAL A 84 -3.74 -2.77 4.98
N ILE A 85 -2.53 -2.24 4.89
CA ILE A 85 -1.96 -1.69 3.65
C ILE A 85 -0.77 -2.57 3.25
N ILE A 86 -0.71 -3.01 2.01
CA ILE A 86 0.49 -3.65 1.46
C ILE A 86 1.26 -2.66 0.59
N LEU A 87 2.58 -2.59 0.75
CA LEU A 87 3.47 -1.75 -0.03
C LEU A 87 4.58 -2.60 -0.66
N GLY A 88 4.71 -2.53 -1.96
CA GLY A 88 5.72 -3.28 -2.70
C GLY A 88 6.03 -2.67 -4.06
N SER A 89 7.08 -3.16 -4.70
CA SER A 89 7.45 -2.74 -6.05
C SER A 89 8.04 -3.91 -6.81
N VAL A 90 7.40 -4.26 -7.93
CA VAL A 90 7.93 -5.25 -8.90
C VAL A 90 8.29 -4.50 -10.17
N ILE A 91 9.56 -4.63 -10.56
CA ILE A 91 10.09 -4.06 -11.80
C ILE A 91 10.34 -5.19 -12.78
N ARG A 92 9.90 -5.03 -14.03
CA ARG A 92 10.00 -6.06 -15.06
C ARG A 92 11.47 -6.40 -15.34
N GLY A 93 11.78 -7.67 -15.23
CA GLY A 93 13.05 -8.27 -15.63
C GLY A 93 12.93 -9.00 -16.99
N GLU A 94 13.93 -9.80 -17.31
CA GLU A 94 14.04 -10.50 -18.60
C GLU A 94 13.13 -11.73 -18.71
N THR A 95 12.63 -12.24 -17.59
CA THR A 95 11.85 -13.49 -17.54
C THR A 95 10.38 -13.22 -17.23
N PRO A 96 9.47 -14.19 -17.48
CA PRO A 96 8.05 -14.08 -17.13
C PRO A 96 7.77 -13.97 -15.60
N HIS A 97 8.79 -14.04 -14.76
CA HIS A 97 8.65 -13.96 -13.31
C HIS A 97 7.84 -12.73 -12.84
N PHE A 98 8.04 -11.58 -13.50
CA PHE A 98 7.26 -10.38 -13.27
C PHE A 98 5.75 -10.62 -13.33
N ASP A 99 5.30 -11.29 -14.40
CA ASP A 99 3.87 -11.50 -14.66
C ASP A 99 3.27 -12.44 -13.60
N TYR A 100 3.99 -13.49 -13.21
CA TYR A 100 3.55 -14.41 -12.16
C TYR A 100 3.50 -13.77 -10.79
N ILE A 101 4.48 -12.95 -10.41
CA ILE A 101 4.47 -12.24 -9.14
C ILE A 101 3.33 -11.22 -9.11
N CYS A 102 3.18 -10.39 -10.15
CA CYS A 102 2.11 -9.39 -10.21
C CYS A 102 0.72 -10.04 -10.14
N GLN A 103 0.49 -11.11 -10.93
CA GLN A 103 -0.77 -11.85 -10.90
C GLN A 103 -1.00 -12.54 -9.56
N GLY A 104 0.03 -13.20 -9.01
CA GLY A 104 -0.07 -13.92 -7.74
C GLY A 104 -0.46 -12.99 -6.61
N VAL A 105 0.23 -11.86 -6.46
CA VAL A 105 -0.09 -10.87 -5.41
C VAL A 105 -1.47 -10.28 -5.63
N THR A 106 -1.82 -9.87 -6.85
CA THR A 106 -3.13 -9.29 -7.15
C THR A 106 -4.26 -10.26 -6.82
N SER A 107 -4.16 -11.52 -7.23
CA SER A 107 -5.16 -12.55 -6.96
C SER A 107 -5.25 -12.88 -5.47
N GLY A 108 -4.10 -12.97 -4.79
CA GLY A 108 -4.04 -13.23 -3.35
C GLY A 108 -4.70 -12.13 -2.53
N ILE A 109 -4.40 -10.87 -2.82
CA ILE A 109 -4.99 -9.72 -2.12
C ILE A 109 -6.47 -9.54 -2.47
N ALA A 110 -6.87 -9.77 -3.72
CA ALA A 110 -8.29 -9.75 -4.10
C ALA A 110 -9.10 -10.81 -3.32
N ARG A 111 -8.56 -12.03 -3.20
CA ARG A 111 -9.18 -13.08 -2.40
C ARG A 111 -9.23 -12.71 -0.91
N LEU A 112 -8.16 -12.15 -0.38
CA LEU A 112 -8.09 -11.74 1.02
C LEU A 112 -9.15 -10.67 1.32
N ASN A 113 -9.32 -9.66 0.46
CA ASN A 113 -10.38 -8.65 0.58
C ASN A 113 -11.80 -9.24 0.54
N ALA A 114 -12.01 -10.32 -0.22
CA ALA A 114 -13.32 -10.96 -0.31
C ALA A 114 -13.65 -11.82 0.91
N THR A 115 -12.68 -12.17 1.74
CA THR A 115 -12.81 -13.11 2.87
C THR A 115 -12.45 -12.53 4.23
N SER A 116 -11.81 -11.37 4.29
CA SER A 116 -11.44 -10.67 5.53
C SER A 116 -12.55 -9.74 6.00
N ASN A 117 -12.59 -9.50 7.30
CA ASN A 117 -13.52 -8.55 7.92
C ASN A 117 -13.04 -7.10 7.83
N ILE A 118 -11.77 -6.88 7.49
CA ILE A 118 -11.16 -5.55 7.34
C ILE A 118 -10.56 -5.41 5.93
N PRO A 119 -10.54 -4.20 5.36
CA PRO A 119 -10.01 -3.96 4.03
C PRO A 119 -8.48 -4.13 3.97
N VAL A 120 -8.00 -4.72 2.87
CA VAL A 120 -6.57 -4.79 2.54
C VAL A 120 -6.30 -3.92 1.33
N ILE A 121 -5.50 -2.87 1.51
CA ILE A 121 -5.23 -1.85 0.51
C ILE A 121 -4.02 -2.24 -0.34
N TYR A 122 -4.20 -2.20 -1.66
CA TYR A 122 -3.22 -2.65 -2.64
C TYR A 122 -2.26 -1.52 -3.05
N GLY A 123 -1.06 -1.51 -2.46
CA GLY A 123 0.02 -0.57 -2.76
C GLY A 123 1.21 -1.20 -3.48
N LEU A 124 0.98 -2.21 -4.34
CA LEU A 124 2.04 -2.79 -5.15
C LEU A 124 2.22 -2.01 -6.45
N LEU A 125 3.41 -1.44 -6.66
CA LEU A 125 3.81 -0.91 -7.96
C LEU A 125 4.25 -2.06 -8.88
N THR A 126 3.74 -2.04 -10.10
CA THR A 126 4.08 -2.98 -11.18
C THR A 126 4.54 -2.17 -12.38
N THR A 127 5.85 -2.09 -12.61
CA THR A 127 6.44 -1.17 -13.57
C THR A 127 7.43 -1.87 -14.50
N ASP A 128 7.56 -1.36 -15.73
CA ASP A 128 8.48 -1.93 -16.72
C ASP A 128 9.94 -1.55 -16.45
N ASN A 129 10.18 -0.47 -15.70
CA ASN A 129 11.52 0.00 -15.37
C ASN A 129 11.52 0.82 -14.07
N LEU A 130 12.72 1.05 -13.54
CA LEU A 130 12.94 1.81 -12.30
C LEU A 130 12.38 3.24 -12.38
N GLN A 131 12.56 3.92 -13.51
CA GLN A 131 12.07 5.31 -13.66
C GLN A 131 10.55 5.42 -13.53
N GLN A 132 9.80 4.40 -13.98
CA GLN A 132 8.35 4.37 -13.78
C GLN A 132 7.98 4.19 -12.31
N ALA A 133 8.77 3.43 -11.55
CA ALA A 133 8.57 3.24 -10.11
C ALA A 133 8.88 4.54 -9.35
N GLU A 134 10.02 5.17 -9.62
CA GLU A 134 10.44 6.44 -9.01
C GLU A 134 9.41 7.55 -9.21
N LYS A 135 8.85 7.66 -10.41
CA LYS A 135 7.78 8.64 -10.70
C LYS A 135 6.54 8.49 -9.82
N ARG A 136 6.29 7.29 -9.27
CA ARG A 136 5.11 6.92 -8.46
C ARG A 136 5.43 6.71 -6.98
N ALA A 137 6.69 6.90 -6.60
CA ALA A 137 7.18 6.82 -5.23
C ALA A 137 7.67 8.20 -4.74
N GLY A 138 6.87 9.25 -4.97
CA GLY A 138 7.20 10.64 -4.62
C GLY A 138 7.76 11.48 -5.77
N GLY A 139 7.85 10.93 -6.99
CA GLY A 139 8.28 11.68 -8.18
C GLY A 139 7.12 12.42 -8.86
N LYS A 140 7.27 12.66 -10.17
CA LYS A 140 6.35 13.51 -10.98
C LYS A 140 4.86 13.10 -10.90
N LEU A 141 4.58 11.82 -10.65
CA LEU A 141 3.22 11.29 -10.57
C LEU A 141 2.71 11.12 -9.13
N GLY A 142 3.40 11.72 -8.15
CA GLY A 142 3.06 11.63 -6.73
C GLY A 142 3.52 10.30 -6.11
N ASN A 143 2.92 9.96 -4.98
CA ASN A 143 3.30 8.78 -4.19
C ASN A 143 2.13 7.81 -4.04
N LYS A 144 2.33 6.56 -4.46
CA LYS A 144 1.33 5.49 -4.28
C LYS A 144 1.04 5.20 -2.81
N GLY A 145 1.99 5.46 -1.91
CA GLY A 145 1.78 5.37 -0.46
C GLY A 145 0.74 6.37 0.03
N ASP A 146 0.77 7.62 -0.45
CA ASP A 146 -0.24 8.65 -0.12
C ASP A 146 -1.64 8.19 -0.56
N GLU A 147 -1.77 7.72 -1.81
CA GLU A 147 -3.04 7.19 -2.32
C GLU A 147 -3.55 6.03 -1.45
N CYS A 148 -2.65 5.10 -1.06
CA CYS A 148 -3.02 3.95 -0.23
C CYS A 148 -3.50 4.37 1.16
N ALA A 149 -2.85 5.36 1.79
CA ALA A 149 -3.27 5.89 3.08
C ALA A 149 -4.68 6.48 3.02
N VAL A 150 -4.96 7.32 2.01
CA VAL A 150 -6.29 7.91 1.79
C VAL A 150 -7.35 6.83 1.56
N VAL A 151 -7.04 5.81 0.75
CA VAL A 151 -7.94 4.68 0.51
C VAL A 151 -8.19 3.90 1.80
N ALA A 152 -7.14 3.63 2.61
CA ALA A 152 -7.25 2.92 3.88
C ALA A 152 -8.21 3.63 4.84
N ILE A 153 -8.04 4.96 5.03
CA ILE A 153 -8.90 5.77 5.90
C ILE A 153 -10.36 5.71 5.44
N LYS A 154 -10.60 5.85 4.13
CA LYS A 154 -11.97 5.80 3.57
C LYS A 154 -12.60 4.41 3.74
N MET A 155 -11.83 3.36 3.49
CA MET A 155 -12.33 1.98 3.59
C MET A 155 -12.55 1.53 5.04
N ALA A 156 -11.78 2.05 6.01
CA ALA A 156 -12.00 1.83 7.43
C ALA A 156 -13.35 2.40 7.94
N LYS A 157 -13.99 3.28 7.18
CA LYS A 157 -15.30 3.88 7.47
C LYS A 157 -16.43 3.35 6.60
N PHE A 158 -16.15 2.37 5.72
CA PHE A 158 -17.15 1.75 4.90
C PHE A 158 -18.12 0.92 5.72
#